data_be35f1b2e03bceee4e21f99c3f8b852b
#
_entry.id   be35f1b2e03bceee4e21f99c3f8b852b
#
_cell.length_a   1.000
_cell.length_b   1.000
_cell.length_c   1.000
_cell.angle_alpha   90.00
_cell.angle_beta   90.00
_cell.angle_gamma   90.00
#
_symmetry.space_group_name_H-M   'P 1'
#
loop_
_entity.id
_entity.type
_entity.pdbx_description
1 polymer ?
#
loop_
_entity_poly.entity_id
_entity_poly.type
_entity_poly.pdbx_seq_one_letter_code
_entity_poly.pdbx_strand_id
1 'polypeptide(L)'
;MTHTKRVALTGLSCLPFAMLLASMPAQAEPTLYLGMNGGTMERLYADNVLPAFEKANNVKVVIVPGTSSDILAKVQASKDNPQMHVMFLDDGIMYRAISMGLCGKLNPSASLADIPAKGKIKEEAVAVSLGVTGLAYNTKMFKDNGWSAPTSWADMADPKYKEKLVFQSLASSTFGLHGFLMFNRLQGGNETNVEPGFKAWPKTVGPNVLEYIASSAKISEMVQTGEAALFPLTPTQVTALKLKGVPVEYAPPKEGGVVLNVAECTIANNDQPELAQKLAAFLLTPEAQAPALEMGDQIPSNPKTPTTDKTRGQVEAMNKYLETAVTIDWDQVNQVRPEWNARWSRSIER
;
A
#
# COMPACT_ATOMS: atom_id res chain seq x y z
N MET A 1 33.28 -46.08 94.56
CA MET A 1 32.37 -44.92 94.68
C MET A 1 32.87 -43.88 93.73
N THR A 2 32.38 -43.84 92.50
CA THR A 2 32.75 -42.87 91.45
C THR A 2 31.51 -42.50 90.68
N HIS A 3 31.09 -41.25 90.84
CA HIS A 3 29.96 -40.65 90.13
C HIS A 3 30.42 -40.17 88.79
N THR A 4 29.85 -40.67 87.73
CA THR A 4 30.03 -40.24 86.40
C THR A 4 28.88 -39.23 86.00
N LYS A 5 29.24 -37.95 85.80
CA LYS A 5 28.30 -36.93 85.26
C LYS A 5 28.19 -37.03 83.73
N ARG A 6 26.98 -37.25 83.26
CA ARG A 6 26.67 -37.15 81.84
C ARG A 6 26.41 -35.67 81.45
N VAL A 7 27.14 -35.19 80.46
CA VAL A 7 26.93 -33.87 79.82
C VAL A 7 26.00 -34.07 78.60
N ALA A 8 24.85 -33.39 78.57
CA ALA A 8 23.94 -33.43 77.44
C ALA A 8 24.40 -32.32 76.45
N LEU A 9 24.73 -32.72 75.19
CA LEU A 9 24.94 -31.81 74.07
C LEU A 9 23.58 -31.57 73.43
N THR A 10 23.11 -30.32 73.50
CA THR A 10 21.99 -29.80 72.71
C THR A 10 22.46 -29.41 71.27
N GLY A 11 22.10 -30.25 70.34
CA GLY A 11 22.38 -29.99 68.93
C GLY A 11 21.45 -28.89 68.38
N LEU A 12 22.02 -27.80 67.90
CA LEU A 12 21.34 -26.71 67.18
C LEU A 12 21.13 -27.15 65.76
N SER A 13 19.89 -27.49 65.44
CA SER A 13 19.50 -27.87 64.06
C SER A 13 19.34 -26.61 63.19
N CYS A 14 20.30 -26.31 62.30
CA CYS A 14 20.18 -25.30 61.23
C CYS A 14 19.33 -25.90 60.10
N LEU A 15 18.07 -25.47 59.96
CA LEU A 15 17.27 -25.67 58.74
C LEU A 15 17.78 -24.77 57.59
N PRO A 16 18.11 -25.33 56.44
CA PRO A 16 18.39 -24.48 55.27
C PRO A 16 17.09 -23.89 54.77
N PHE A 17 17.00 -22.55 54.77
CA PHE A 17 15.93 -21.80 54.12
C PHE A 17 16.14 -21.89 52.59
N ALA A 18 15.48 -22.86 51.98
CA ALA A 18 15.44 -23.00 50.52
C ALA A 18 14.61 -21.85 49.94
N MET A 19 15.27 -20.80 49.39
CA MET A 19 14.64 -19.79 48.54
C MET A 19 14.10 -20.48 47.29
N LEU A 20 12.80 -20.72 47.23
CA LEU A 20 12.10 -21.03 46.01
C LEU A 20 12.16 -19.75 45.12
N LEU A 21 13.10 -19.70 44.22
CA LEU A 21 13.04 -18.82 43.06
C LEU A 21 11.85 -19.27 42.22
N ALA A 22 10.69 -18.62 42.39
CA ALA A 22 9.57 -18.78 41.50
C ALA A 22 10.02 -18.32 40.10
N SER A 23 10.34 -19.26 39.23
CA SER A 23 10.52 -19.00 37.82
C SER A 23 9.16 -18.51 37.29
N MET A 24 9.00 -17.20 37.13
CA MET A 24 7.89 -16.65 36.37
C MET A 24 7.95 -17.26 34.97
N PRO A 25 6.86 -17.84 34.46
CA PRO A 25 6.82 -18.29 33.08
C PRO A 25 7.15 -17.09 32.22
N ALA A 26 8.16 -17.21 31.38
CA ALA A 26 8.42 -16.22 30.34
C ALA A 26 7.15 -16.13 29.48
N GLN A 27 6.41 -15.04 29.63
CA GLN A 27 5.21 -14.82 28.83
C GLN A 27 5.70 -14.68 27.38
N ALA A 28 5.17 -15.54 26.50
CA ALA A 28 5.53 -15.49 25.08
C ALA A 28 5.31 -14.05 24.58
N GLU A 29 6.28 -13.53 23.85
CA GLU A 29 6.20 -12.19 23.26
C GLU A 29 4.96 -12.11 22.37
N PRO A 30 4.06 -11.11 22.55
CA PRO A 30 2.89 -10.96 21.72
C PRO A 30 3.30 -10.82 20.25
N THR A 31 2.51 -11.38 19.33
CA THR A 31 2.79 -11.29 17.90
C THR A 31 1.64 -10.60 17.18
N LEU A 32 1.94 -9.50 16.49
CA LEU A 32 1.03 -8.82 15.58
C LEU A 32 1.26 -9.29 14.14
N TYR A 33 0.20 -9.35 13.35
CA TYR A 33 0.26 -9.65 11.92
C TYR A 33 -0.18 -8.42 11.12
N LEU A 34 0.70 -7.97 10.20
CA LEU A 34 0.50 -6.82 9.32
C LEU A 34 0.34 -7.32 7.88
N GLY A 35 -0.87 -7.20 7.32
CA GLY A 35 -1.10 -7.48 5.90
C GLY A 35 -0.64 -6.31 5.04
N MET A 36 0.21 -6.54 4.02
CA MET A 36 0.70 -5.48 3.14
C MET A 36 1.26 -6.03 1.83
N ASN A 37 1.56 -5.16 0.87
CA ASN A 37 2.21 -5.56 -0.37
C ASN A 37 3.57 -6.22 -0.10
N GLY A 38 3.82 -7.32 -0.79
CA GLY A 38 5.09 -8.03 -0.72
C GLY A 38 6.24 -7.35 -1.48
N GLY A 39 7.39 -8.02 -1.49
CA GLY A 39 8.55 -7.61 -2.28
C GLY A 39 9.35 -6.46 -1.67
N THR A 40 9.49 -5.34 -2.36
CA THR A 40 10.32 -4.21 -1.89
C THR A 40 9.72 -3.58 -0.64
N MET A 41 8.41 -3.37 -0.61
CA MET A 41 7.71 -2.78 0.54
C MET A 41 7.83 -3.68 1.78
N GLU A 42 7.61 -4.99 1.63
CA GLU A 42 7.77 -5.96 2.71
C GLU A 42 9.17 -5.89 3.34
N ARG A 43 10.22 -5.96 2.52
CA ARG A 43 11.61 -5.88 3.01
C ARG A 43 11.91 -4.54 3.67
N LEU A 44 11.45 -3.45 3.09
CA LEU A 44 11.61 -2.12 3.66
C LEU A 44 11.06 -2.04 5.09
N TYR A 45 9.81 -2.47 5.26
CA TYR A 45 9.15 -2.41 6.56
C TYR A 45 9.78 -3.38 7.55
N ALA A 46 10.09 -4.62 7.15
CA ALA A 46 10.72 -5.61 8.01
C ALA A 46 12.10 -5.16 8.51
N ASP A 47 12.90 -4.55 7.63
CA ASP A 47 14.30 -4.25 7.94
C ASP A 47 14.49 -2.85 8.57
N ASN A 48 13.61 -1.88 8.25
CA ASN A 48 13.88 -0.47 8.57
C ASN A 48 12.79 0.23 9.38
N VAL A 49 11.56 -0.29 9.42
CA VAL A 49 10.44 0.37 10.11
C VAL A 49 10.04 -0.39 11.37
N LEU A 50 9.67 -1.66 11.23
CA LEU A 50 9.09 -2.45 12.31
C LEU A 50 10.03 -2.71 13.50
N PRO A 51 11.38 -2.86 13.33
CA PRO A 51 12.26 -3.13 14.47
C PRO A 51 12.22 -2.07 15.59
N ALA A 52 11.98 -0.81 15.24
CA ALA A 52 11.84 0.26 16.23
C ALA A 52 10.57 0.06 17.09
N PHE A 53 9.45 -0.27 16.46
CA PHE A 53 8.19 -0.55 17.14
C PHE A 53 8.27 -1.82 18.00
N GLU A 54 8.81 -2.90 17.44
CA GLU A 54 8.99 -4.19 18.13
C GLU A 54 9.77 -4.01 19.43
N LYS A 55 10.93 -3.34 19.34
CA LYS A 55 11.77 -3.05 20.51
C LYS A 55 11.07 -2.19 21.58
N ALA A 56 10.33 -1.17 21.14
CA ALA A 56 9.66 -0.23 22.05
C ALA A 56 8.47 -0.86 22.79
N ASN A 57 7.82 -1.86 22.19
CA ASN A 57 6.60 -2.47 22.72
C ASN A 57 6.77 -3.92 23.20
N ASN A 58 7.96 -4.50 23.09
CA ASN A 58 8.26 -5.92 23.38
C ASN A 58 7.26 -6.83 22.67
N VAL A 59 7.14 -6.69 21.35
CA VAL A 59 6.19 -7.39 20.48
C VAL A 59 6.88 -7.77 19.19
N LYS A 60 6.50 -8.88 18.58
CA LYS A 60 6.90 -9.27 17.24
C LYS A 60 5.85 -8.81 16.21
N VAL A 61 6.28 -8.26 15.06
CA VAL A 61 5.39 -7.97 13.94
C VAL A 61 5.75 -8.86 12.76
N VAL A 62 4.81 -9.69 12.34
CA VAL A 62 4.96 -10.60 11.19
C VAL A 62 4.21 -10.02 10.00
N ILE A 63 4.90 -9.80 8.89
CA ILE A 63 4.27 -9.34 7.66
C ILE A 63 3.58 -10.52 6.97
N VAL A 64 2.34 -10.29 6.52
CA VAL A 64 1.58 -11.20 5.68
C VAL A 64 1.52 -10.59 4.28
N PRO A 65 2.38 -11.01 3.34
CA PRO A 65 2.46 -10.39 2.03
C PRO A 65 1.28 -10.79 1.13
N GLY A 66 0.89 -9.86 0.25
CA GLY A 66 -0.13 -10.07 -0.77
C GLY A 66 -0.49 -8.77 -1.49
N THR A 67 -1.24 -8.85 -2.57
CA THR A 67 -1.86 -7.66 -3.15
C THR A 67 -2.97 -7.13 -2.23
N SER A 68 -3.41 -5.89 -2.42
CA SER A 68 -4.55 -5.34 -1.66
C SER A 68 -5.79 -6.23 -1.72
N SER A 69 -6.06 -6.85 -2.89
CA SER A 69 -7.18 -7.78 -3.05
C SER A 69 -6.96 -9.10 -2.30
N ASP A 70 -5.73 -9.63 -2.28
CA ASP A 70 -5.40 -10.87 -1.55
C ASP A 70 -5.52 -10.67 -0.04
N ILE A 71 -5.02 -9.54 0.48
CA ILE A 71 -5.12 -9.18 1.90
C ILE A 71 -6.58 -9.03 2.29
N LEU A 72 -7.38 -8.28 1.51
CA LEU A 72 -8.80 -8.13 1.76
C LEU A 72 -9.52 -9.47 1.82
N ALA A 73 -9.25 -10.37 0.84
CA ALA A 73 -9.86 -11.70 0.80
C ALA A 73 -9.50 -12.56 2.03
N LYS A 74 -8.24 -12.53 2.47
CA LYS A 74 -7.79 -13.23 3.69
C LYS A 74 -8.50 -12.71 4.95
N VAL A 75 -8.59 -11.37 5.10
CA VAL A 75 -9.28 -10.74 6.24
C VAL A 75 -10.77 -11.06 6.22
N GLN A 76 -11.40 -11.00 5.06
CA GLN A 76 -12.81 -11.35 4.90
C GLN A 76 -13.09 -12.83 5.26
N ALA A 77 -12.22 -13.74 4.84
CA ALA A 77 -12.35 -15.17 5.12
C ALA A 77 -12.22 -15.50 6.62
N SER A 78 -11.50 -14.67 7.38
CA SER A 78 -11.25 -14.84 8.81
C SER A 78 -11.99 -13.82 9.70
N LYS A 79 -13.01 -13.13 9.18
CA LYS A 79 -13.66 -11.99 9.86
C LYS A 79 -14.19 -12.30 11.26
N ASP A 80 -14.63 -13.56 11.51
CA ASP A 80 -15.20 -14.01 12.79
C ASP A 80 -14.11 -14.45 13.78
N ASN A 81 -12.87 -14.66 13.31
CA ASN A 81 -11.68 -14.93 14.10
C ASN A 81 -10.45 -14.35 13.36
N PRO A 82 -10.23 -13.03 13.43
CA PRO A 82 -9.21 -12.34 12.64
C PRO A 82 -7.82 -12.88 12.91
N GLN A 83 -7.09 -13.17 11.83
CA GLN A 83 -5.71 -13.66 11.87
C GLN A 83 -4.69 -12.54 11.61
N MET A 84 -5.15 -11.33 11.37
CA MET A 84 -4.35 -10.13 11.19
C MET A 84 -4.84 -9.02 12.11
N HIS A 85 -3.98 -8.04 12.38
CA HIS A 85 -4.23 -6.97 13.33
C HIS A 85 -4.29 -5.60 12.67
N VAL A 86 -3.44 -5.40 11.66
CA VAL A 86 -3.37 -4.19 10.83
C VAL A 86 -3.25 -4.63 9.37
N MET A 87 -3.83 -3.85 8.45
CA MET A 87 -3.64 -4.07 7.02
C MET A 87 -3.41 -2.77 6.26
N PHE A 88 -2.58 -2.87 5.22
CA PHE A 88 -2.38 -1.83 4.22
C PHE A 88 -3.10 -2.21 2.93
N LEU A 89 -3.90 -1.30 2.41
CA LEU A 89 -4.62 -1.49 1.14
C LEU A 89 -4.58 -0.19 0.34
N ASP A 90 -4.65 -0.32 -0.98
CA ASP A 90 -4.94 0.82 -1.84
C ASP A 90 -6.32 1.40 -1.46
N ASP A 91 -6.47 2.70 -1.56
CA ASP A 91 -7.67 3.41 -1.06
C ASP A 91 -8.99 2.84 -1.58
N GLY A 92 -9.11 2.52 -2.88
CA GLY A 92 -10.32 1.92 -3.43
C GLY A 92 -10.69 0.57 -2.79
N ILE A 93 -9.70 -0.24 -2.43
CA ILE A 93 -9.91 -1.51 -1.72
C ILE A 93 -10.17 -1.26 -0.23
N MET A 94 -9.53 -0.23 0.36
CA MET A 94 -9.75 0.16 1.74
C MET A 94 -11.21 0.61 1.98
N TYR A 95 -11.79 1.42 1.08
CA TYR A 95 -13.22 1.78 1.15
C TYR A 95 -14.11 0.54 1.16
N ARG A 96 -13.77 -0.48 0.37
CA ARG A 96 -14.49 -1.76 0.36
C ARG A 96 -14.32 -2.50 1.69
N ALA A 97 -13.13 -2.54 2.27
CA ALA A 97 -12.89 -3.15 3.57
C ALA A 97 -13.74 -2.49 4.67
N ILE A 98 -13.81 -1.15 4.67
CA ILE A 98 -14.63 -0.37 5.60
C ILE A 98 -16.11 -0.71 5.41
N SER A 99 -16.61 -0.72 4.17
CA SER A 99 -18.02 -1.03 3.89
C SER A 99 -18.44 -2.44 4.30
N MET A 100 -17.49 -3.37 4.38
CA MET A 100 -17.68 -4.74 4.86
C MET A 100 -17.54 -4.87 6.39
N GLY A 101 -17.27 -3.77 7.11
CA GLY A 101 -17.06 -3.77 8.57
C GLY A 101 -15.78 -4.47 9.02
N LEU A 102 -14.76 -4.54 8.16
CA LEU A 102 -13.50 -5.23 8.45
C LEU A 102 -12.46 -4.32 9.14
N CYS A 103 -12.68 -3.01 9.13
CA CYS A 103 -11.83 -2.02 9.80
C CYS A 103 -12.45 -1.53 11.12
N GLY A 104 -11.67 -1.47 12.18
CA GLY A 104 -12.03 -0.79 13.42
C GLY A 104 -11.79 0.72 13.32
N LYS A 105 -12.48 1.51 14.15
CA LYS A 105 -12.18 2.95 14.28
C LYS A 105 -10.76 3.16 14.77
N LEU A 106 -10.07 4.13 14.19
CA LEU A 106 -8.74 4.54 14.64
C LEU A 106 -8.86 5.39 15.92
N ASN A 107 -8.04 5.05 16.90
CA ASN A 107 -7.95 5.85 18.13
C ASN A 107 -7.25 7.18 17.84
N PRO A 108 -7.69 8.28 18.49
CA PRO A 108 -6.99 9.55 18.38
C PRO A 108 -5.52 9.42 18.80
N SER A 109 -4.62 9.94 17.95
CA SER A 109 -3.19 10.02 18.24
C SER A 109 -2.61 11.31 17.65
N ALA A 110 -1.45 11.75 18.16
CA ALA A 110 -0.77 12.92 17.63
C ALA A 110 -0.38 12.72 16.15
N SER A 111 0.13 11.53 15.80
CA SER A 111 0.49 11.19 14.42
C SER A 111 -0.73 11.18 13.49
N LEU A 112 -1.87 10.64 13.92
CA LEU A 112 -3.12 10.69 13.14
C LEU A 112 -3.63 12.14 12.97
N ALA A 113 -3.47 13.00 14.00
CA ALA A 113 -3.86 14.40 13.91
C ALA A 113 -3.05 15.17 12.86
N ASP A 114 -1.77 14.80 12.67
CA ASP A 114 -0.87 15.43 11.72
C ASP A 114 -1.22 15.12 10.24
N ILE A 115 -1.94 14.02 9.98
CA ILE A 115 -2.27 13.62 8.61
C ILE A 115 -3.31 14.58 8.02
N PRO A 116 -3.08 15.13 6.81
CA PRO A 116 -4.04 16.00 6.13
C PRO A 116 -5.37 15.29 5.85
N ALA A 117 -6.45 16.08 5.70
CA ALA A 117 -7.79 15.54 5.43
C ALA A 117 -7.84 14.61 4.21
N LYS A 118 -7.08 14.91 3.15
CA LYS A 118 -7.00 14.07 1.93
C LYS A 118 -6.37 12.68 2.16
N GLY A 119 -5.66 12.49 3.28
CA GLY A 119 -5.12 11.19 3.68
C GLY A 119 -6.05 10.43 4.65
N LYS A 120 -7.15 11.02 5.12
CA LYS A 120 -8.10 10.37 6.04
C LYS A 120 -9.23 9.74 5.25
N ILE A 121 -9.53 8.47 5.55
CA ILE A 121 -10.58 7.70 4.90
C ILE A 121 -11.61 7.32 5.97
N LYS A 122 -12.67 8.10 6.05
CA LYS A 122 -13.71 7.97 7.10
C LYS A 122 -13.05 8.04 8.50
N GLU A 123 -13.57 7.28 9.48
CA GLU A 123 -13.00 7.22 10.84
C GLU A 123 -12.12 5.96 11.05
N GLU A 124 -12.14 5.05 10.10
CA GLU A 124 -11.56 3.72 10.21
C GLU A 124 -10.18 3.59 9.57
N ALA A 125 -9.83 4.45 8.60
CA ALA A 125 -8.57 4.29 7.88
C ALA A 125 -7.86 5.61 7.60
N VAL A 126 -6.56 5.53 7.36
CA VAL A 126 -5.71 6.68 7.08
C VAL A 126 -4.56 6.28 6.16
N ALA A 127 -4.17 7.16 5.25
CA ALA A 127 -3.04 6.94 4.36
C ALA A 127 -1.72 6.91 5.15
N VAL A 128 -0.91 5.91 4.89
CA VAL A 128 0.51 5.87 5.27
C VAL A 128 1.40 6.46 4.17
N SER A 129 0.89 6.46 2.94
CA SER A 129 1.56 7.05 1.79
C SER A 129 0.56 7.72 0.87
N LEU A 130 0.96 8.86 0.29
CA LEU A 130 0.21 9.60 -0.70
C LEU A 130 0.82 9.37 -2.09
N GLY A 131 -0.02 9.26 -3.10
CA GLY A 131 0.41 9.06 -4.47
C GLY A 131 -0.63 9.47 -5.51
N VAL A 132 -0.23 9.38 -6.75
CA VAL A 132 -1.10 9.58 -7.90
C VAL A 132 -0.77 8.55 -8.97
N THR A 133 -1.80 8.06 -9.67
CA THR A 133 -1.64 7.32 -10.92
C THR A 133 -1.72 8.31 -12.09
N GLY A 134 -0.75 8.27 -12.97
CA GLY A 134 -0.76 9.01 -14.22
C GLY A 134 -0.23 8.14 -15.35
N LEU A 135 0.37 8.76 -16.35
CA LEU A 135 1.01 8.06 -17.46
C LEU A 135 2.52 7.98 -17.24
N ALA A 136 3.12 6.90 -17.69
CA ALA A 136 4.55 6.76 -17.82
C ALA A 136 4.88 6.27 -19.23
N TYR A 137 6.07 6.61 -19.74
CA TYR A 137 6.46 6.30 -21.09
C TYR A 137 7.93 5.90 -21.19
N ASN A 138 8.24 5.12 -22.23
CA ASN A 138 9.60 4.69 -22.57
C ASN A 138 10.34 5.82 -23.27
N THR A 139 11.27 6.49 -22.59
CA THR A 139 12.00 7.65 -23.10
C THR A 139 12.86 7.32 -24.32
N LYS A 140 13.39 6.10 -24.40
CA LYS A 140 14.18 5.66 -25.55
C LYS A 140 13.30 5.51 -26.80
N MET A 141 12.17 4.79 -26.69
CA MET A 141 11.24 4.63 -27.80
C MET A 141 10.68 5.96 -28.29
N PHE A 142 10.33 6.87 -27.37
CA PHE A 142 9.82 8.19 -27.73
C PHE A 142 10.87 8.99 -28.49
N LYS A 143 12.12 8.98 -28.06
CA LYS A 143 13.23 9.63 -28.75
C LYS A 143 13.47 9.02 -30.13
N ASP A 144 13.53 7.69 -30.23
CA ASP A 144 13.84 6.97 -31.47
C ASP A 144 12.75 7.20 -32.56
N ASN A 145 11.48 7.40 -32.13
CA ASN A 145 10.35 7.65 -33.01
C ASN A 145 10.04 9.15 -33.20
N GLY A 146 10.75 10.04 -32.54
CA GLY A 146 10.49 11.47 -32.60
C GLY A 146 9.15 11.89 -31.94
N TRP A 147 8.66 11.10 -30.97
CA TRP A 147 7.42 11.40 -30.27
C TRP A 147 7.66 12.37 -29.12
N SER A 148 6.76 13.35 -28.97
CA SER A 148 6.72 14.19 -27.77
C SER A 148 6.17 13.42 -26.59
N ALA A 149 6.60 13.76 -25.35
CA ALA A 149 6.06 13.19 -24.13
C ALA A 149 4.52 13.29 -24.08
N PRO A 150 3.82 12.28 -23.56
CA PRO A 150 2.37 12.33 -23.43
C PRO A 150 1.97 13.43 -22.44
N THR A 151 0.80 14.03 -22.64
CA THR A 151 0.30 15.15 -21.83
C THR A 151 -1.14 14.97 -21.37
N SER A 152 -1.80 13.89 -21.81
CA SER A 152 -3.23 13.66 -21.59
C SER A 152 -3.52 12.16 -21.51
N TRP A 153 -4.49 11.78 -20.71
CA TRP A 153 -5.06 10.44 -20.77
C TRP A 153 -5.63 10.06 -22.14
N ALA A 154 -6.02 11.08 -22.94
CA ALA A 154 -6.44 10.86 -24.32
C ALA A 154 -5.34 10.30 -25.21
N ASP A 155 -4.06 10.53 -24.86
CA ASP A 155 -2.93 10.05 -25.66
C ASP A 155 -2.89 8.53 -25.76
N MET A 156 -3.50 7.79 -24.82
CA MET A 156 -3.67 6.34 -24.92
C MET A 156 -4.43 5.90 -26.19
N ALA A 157 -5.26 6.77 -26.75
CA ALA A 157 -6.02 6.53 -27.97
C ALA A 157 -5.32 7.01 -29.25
N ASP A 158 -4.12 7.59 -29.18
CA ASP A 158 -3.39 8.06 -30.36
C ASP A 158 -2.91 6.86 -31.19
N PRO A 159 -3.29 6.75 -32.48
CA PRO A 159 -2.92 5.64 -33.35
C PRO A 159 -1.41 5.40 -33.50
N LYS A 160 -0.57 6.40 -33.21
CA LYS A 160 0.90 6.23 -33.24
C LYS A 160 1.42 5.19 -32.26
N TYR A 161 0.64 4.88 -31.21
CA TYR A 161 0.97 3.86 -30.21
C TYR A 161 0.38 2.47 -30.50
N LYS A 162 -0.05 2.23 -31.74
CA LYS A 162 -0.62 0.92 -32.13
C LYS A 162 0.28 -0.23 -31.68
N GLU A 163 -0.28 -1.14 -30.87
CA GLU A 163 0.45 -2.30 -30.29
C GLU A 163 1.71 -1.90 -29.51
N LYS A 164 1.66 -0.76 -28.80
CA LYS A 164 2.76 -0.23 -27.97
C LYS A 164 2.30 0.22 -26.60
N LEU A 165 0.98 0.25 -26.35
CA LEU A 165 0.42 0.53 -25.05
C LEU A 165 0.40 -0.79 -24.24
N VAL A 166 0.97 -0.78 -23.04
CA VAL A 166 0.78 -1.85 -22.05
C VAL A 166 -0.22 -1.36 -21.01
N PHE A 167 -1.29 -2.09 -20.86
CA PHE A 167 -2.35 -1.68 -19.95
C PHE A 167 -2.58 -2.74 -18.88
N GLN A 168 -2.66 -2.32 -17.63
CA GLN A 168 -2.96 -3.27 -16.55
C GLN A 168 -4.46 -3.57 -16.54
N SER A 169 -4.81 -4.84 -16.30
CA SER A 169 -6.21 -5.26 -16.25
C SER A 169 -7.00 -4.44 -15.22
N LEU A 170 -8.11 -3.87 -15.65
CA LEU A 170 -9.05 -3.18 -14.76
C LEU A 170 -9.54 -4.08 -13.62
N ALA A 171 -9.67 -5.37 -13.88
CA ALA A 171 -10.16 -6.33 -12.91
C ALA A 171 -9.17 -6.59 -11.75
N SER A 172 -7.85 -6.56 -12.03
CA SER A 172 -6.79 -6.93 -11.09
C SER A 172 -5.93 -5.78 -10.60
N SER A 173 -5.92 -4.64 -11.32
CA SER A 173 -5.01 -3.52 -11.03
C SER A 173 -5.75 -2.20 -10.79
N THR A 174 -5.37 -1.51 -9.72
CA THR A 174 -5.80 -0.14 -9.42
C THR A 174 -5.38 0.83 -10.54
N PHE A 175 -4.18 0.66 -11.12
CA PHE A 175 -3.70 1.53 -12.21
C PHE A 175 -4.54 1.41 -13.48
N GLY A 176 -4.94 0.18 -13.84
CA GLY A 176 -5.84 -0.04 -14.96
C GLY A 176 -7.23 0.54 -14.73
N LEU A 177 -7.76 0.37 -13.52
CA LEU A 177 -9.04 0.99 -13.15
C LEU A 177 -8.97 2.53 -13.25
N HIS A 178 -7.91 3.15 -12.73
CA HIS A 178 -7.69 4.59 -12.82
C HIS A 178 -7.60 5.07 -14.27
N GLY A 179 -6.79 4.40 -15.10
CA GLY A 179 -6.66 4.74 -16.52
C GLY A 179 -7.97 4.61 -17.27
N PHE A 180 -8.76 3.56 -17.00
CA PHE A 180 -10.07 3.40 -17.61
C PHE A 180 -11.07 4.48 -17.16
N LEU A 181 -11.13 4.80 -15.86
CA LEU A 181 -12.05 5.82 -15.34
C LEU A 181 -11.72 7.20 -15.91
N MET A 182 -10.45 7.55 -16.03
CA MET A 182 -10.05 8.81 -16.64
C MET A 182 -10.37 8.85 -18.12
N PHE A 183 -10.13 7.76 -18.86
CA PHE A 183 -10.56 7.66 -20.24
C PHE A 183 -12.08 7.76 -20.36
N ASN A 184 -12.86 7.08 -19.52
CA ASN A 184 -14.31 7.18 -19.48
C ASN A 184 -14.80 8.62 -19.28
N ARG A 185 -14.19 9.36 -18.35
CA ARG A 185 -14.52 10.78 -18.12
C ARG A 185 -14.29 11.63 -19.38
N LEU A 186 -13.20 11.38 -20.10
CA LEU A 186 -12.91 12.06 -21.38
C LEU A 186 -13.94 11.72 -22.46
N GLN A 187 -14.61 10.58 -22.36
CA GLN A 187 -15.73 10.20 -23.26
C GLN A 187 -17.10 10.72 -22.78
N GLY A 188 -17.13 11.55 -21.70
CA GLY A 188 -18.38 12.08 -21.14
C GLY A 188 -19.05 11.16 -20.11
N GLY A 189 -18.34 10.13 -19.62
CA GLY A 189 -18.80 9.27 -18.54
C GLY A 189 -18.37 9.75 -17.15
N ASN A 190 -18.72 8.97 -16.14
CA ASN A 190 -18.34 9.17 -14.73
C ASN A 190 -18.41 7.83 -13.99
N GLU A 191 -18.30 7.84 -12.64
CA GLU A 191 -18.33 6.63 -11.81
C GLU A 191 -19.69 5.92 -11.77
N THR A 192 -20.76 6.58 -12.14
CA THR A 192 -22.11 5.97 -12.24
C THR A 192 -22.48 5.58 -13.68
N ASN A 193 -21.72 6.07 -14.66
CA ASN A 193 -21.95 5.80 -16.09
C ASN A 193 -20.62 5.54 -16.81
N VAL A 194 -20.29 4.28 -17.00
CA VAL A 194 -19.10 3.82 -17.73
C VAL A 194 -19.35 3.41 -19.18
N GLU A 195 -20.60 3.54 -19.66
CA GLU A 195 -20.98 3.19 -21.03
C GLU A 195 -20.15 3.92 -22.10
N PRO A 196 -19.89 5.25 -21.98
CA PRO A 196 -19.08 5.94 -22.97
C PRO A 196 -17.69 5.33 -23.12
N GLY A 197 -17.01 5.02 -21.99
CA GLY A 197 -15.69 4.41 -21.99
C GLY A 197 -15.69 3.01 -22.60
N PHE A 198 -16.59 2.12 -22.16
CA PHE A 198 -16.71 0.77 -22.71
C PHE A 198 -17.02 0.75 -24.21
N LYS A 199 -17.81 1.71 -24.70
CA LYS A 199 -18.14 1.85 -26.11
C LYS A 199 -16.96 2.33 -26.96
N ALA A 200 -16.20 3.28 -26.44
CA ALA A 200 -15.08 3.91 -27.15
C ALA A 200 -13.81 3.05 -27.11
N TRP A 201 -13.53 2.39 -25.98
CA TRP A 201 -12.28 1.66 -25.76
C TRP A 201 -11.90 0.68 -26.87
N PRO A 202 -12.76 -0.26 -27.32
CA PRO A 202 -12.40 -1.22 -28.36
C PRO A 202 -12.04 -0.60 -29.71
N LYS A 203 -12.47 0.63 -29.93
CA LYS A 203 -12.30 1.33 -31.21
C LYS A 203 -11.13 2.33 -31.21
N THR A 204 -10.66 2.70 -30.04
CA THR A 204 -9.65 3.76 -29.87
C THR A 204 -8.42 3.27 -29.12
N VAL A 205 -8.52 3.02 -27.81
CA VAL A 205 -7.40 2.57 -26.98
C VAL A 205 -7.09 1.09 -27.25
N GLY A 206 -8.11 0.24 -27.41
CA GLY A 206 -7.94 -1.21 -27.59
C GLY A 206 -6.94 -1.59 -28.71
N PRO A 207 -6.99 -0.99 -29.90
CA PRO A 207 -6.03 -1.26 -30.99
C PRO A 207 -4.57 -0.88 -30.65
N ASN A 208 -4.37 -0.02 -29.66
CA ASN A 208 -3.04 0.40 -29.21
C ASN A 208 -2.48 -0.54 -28.14
N VAL A 209 -3.33 -1.32 -27.47
CA VAL A 209 -2.88 -2.22 -26.40
C VAL A 209 -2.17 -3.43 -27.00
N LEU A 210 -0.89 -3.57 -26.65
CA LEU A 210 -0.10 -4.75 -26.96
C LEU A 210 -0.53 -5.94 -26.05
N GLU A 211 -0.64 -5.64 -24.75
CA GLU A 211 -0.96 -6.66 -23.76
C GLU A 211 -1.70 -6.05 -22.56
N TYR A 212 -2.71 -6.78 -22.06
CA TYR A 212 -3.32 -6.54 -20.77
C TYR A 212 -2.61 -7.39 -19.72
N ILE A 213 -1.91 -6.73 -18.79
CA ILE A 213 -1.10 -7.39 -17.76
C ILE A 213 -1.81 -7.37 -16.40
N ALA A 214 -1.60 -8.41 -15.59
CA ALA A 214 -2.21 -8.51 -14.27
C ALA A 214 -1.57 -7.55 -13.24
N SER A 215 -0.26 -7.25 -13.38
CA SER A 215 0.47 -6.39 -12.47
C SER A 215 1.58 -5.61 -13.19
N SER A 216 2.05 -4.54 -12.54
CA SER A 216 3.15 -3.70 -13.06
C SER A 216 4.53 -4.38 -13.05
N ALA A 217 4.67 -5.57 -12.46
CA ALA A 217 5.96 -6.24 -12.38
C ALA A 217 6.60 -6.52 -13.75
N LYS A 218 5.78 -6.80 -14.78
CA LYS A 218 6.22 -7.08 -16.15
C LYS A 218 6.67 -5.82 -16.92
N ILE A 219 6.26 -4.64 -16.48
CA ILE A 219 6.54 -3.38 -17.19
C ILE A 219 8.04 -3.16 -17.38
N SER A 220 8.85 -3.46 -16.35
CA SER A 220 10.31 -3.27 -16.42
C SER A 220 10.93 -4.02 -17.58
N GLU A 221 10.56 -5.26 -17.78
CA GLU A 221 11.03 -6.12 -18.88
C GLU A 221 10.55 -5.58 -20.22
N MET A 222 9.26 -5.31 -20.36
CA MET A 222 8.66 -4.84 -21.61
C MET A 222 9.19 -3.46 -22.07
N VAL A 223 9.59 -2.61 -21.13
CA VAL A 223 10.26 -1.34 -21.46
C VAL A 223 11.68 -1.58 -21.95
N GLN A 224 12.44 -2.48 -21.30
CA GLN A 224 13.82 -2.78 -21.68
C GLN A 224 13.89 -3.48 -23.04
N THR A 225 12.95 -4.37 -23.34
CA THR A 225 12.86 -5.05 -24.65
C THR A 225 12.31 -4.13 -25.76
N GLY A 226 11.82 -2.95 -25.42
CA GLY A 226 11.24 -1.99 -26.39
C GLY A 226 9.83 -2.36 -26.85
N GLU A 227 9.11 -3.16 -26.08
CA GLU A 227 7.71 -3.52 -26.36
C GLU A 227 6.74 -2.48 -25.84
N ALA A 228 6.94 -2.00 -24.59
CA ALA A 228 6.08 -1.01 -23.94
C ALA A 228 6.56 0.42 -24.22
N ALA A 229 5.71 1.23 -24.85
CA ALA A 229 5.94 2.66 -25.07
C ALA A 229 5.22 3.53 -24.05
N LEU A 230 3.97 3.22 -23.72
CA LEU A 230 3.09 4.00 -22.86
C LEU A 230 2.29 3.09 -21.92
N PHE A 231 2.13 3.49 -20.66
CA PHE A 231 1.43 2.70 -19.64
C PHE A 231 1.04 3.56 -18.43
N PRO A 232 -0.07 3.24 -17.72
CA PRO A 232 -0.40 3.88 -16.44
C PRO A 232 0.58 3.45 -15.33
N LEU A 233 1.09 4.40 -14.53
CA LEU A 233 1.98 4.11 -13.41
C LEU A 233 2.02 5.29 -12.42
N THR A 234 2.66 5.09 -11.25
CA THR A 234 2.92 6.15 -10.28
C THR A 234 4.31 6.77 -10.45
N PRO A 235 4.54 8.03 -10.05
CA PRO A 235 5.86 8.66 -10.03
C PRO A 235 6.89 7.87 -9.21
N THR A 236 6.49 7.27 -8.08
CA THR A 236 7.37 6.48 -7.21
C THR A 236 7.85 5.21 -7.91
N GLN A 237 6.95 4.47 -8.57
CA GLN A 237 7.36 3.29 -9.35
C GLN A 237 8.22 3.66 -10.56
N VAL A 238 7.94 4.79 -11.22
CA VAL A 238 8.83 5.31 -12.27
C VAL A 238 10.23 5.60 -11.70
N THR A 239 10.31 6.24 -10.54
CA THR A 239 11.60 6.48 -9.86
C THR A 239 12.32 5.18 -9.57
N ALA A 240 11.62 4.16 -9.05
CA ALA A 240 12.20 2.85 -8.76
C ALA A 240 12.72 2.14 -10.04
N LEU A 241 12.03 2.28 -11.17
CA LEU A 241 12.47 1.76 -12.46
C LEU A 241 13.70 2.53 -12.99
N LYS A 242 13.71 3.86 -12.88
CA LYS A 242 14.87 4.70 -13.26
C LYS A 242 16.13 4.32 -12.46
N LEU A 243 16.00 4.04 -11.17
CA LEU A 243 17.12 3.59 -10.33
C LEU A 243 17.70 2.23 -10.78
N LYS A 244 16.91 1.42 -11.47
CA LYS A 244 17.34 0.17 -12.11
C LYS A 244 17.88 0.35 -13.54
N GLY A 245 18.00 1.60 -14.00
CA GLY A 245 18.48 1.90 -15.36
C GLY A 245 17.42 1.72 -16.46
N VAL A 246 16.14 1.54 -16.11
CA VAL A 246 15.05 1.43 -17.09
C VAL A 246 14.77 2.81 -17.70
N PRO A 247 14.71 2.94 -19.06
CA PRO A 247 14.54 4.23 -19.72
C PRO A 247 13.06 4.69 -19.69
N VAL A 248 12.58 5.11 -18.53
CA VAL A 248 11.18 5.56 -18.31
C VAL A 248 11.14 6.97 -17.73
N GLU A 249 10.02 7.67 -17.97
CA GLU A 249 9.70 8.93 -17.32
C GLU A 249 8.20 9.01 -17.01
N TYR A 250 7.87 9.74 -15.94
CA TYR A 250 6.48 10.03 -15.58
C TYR A 250 5.99 11.25 -16.39
N ALA A 251 4.78 11.15 -16.90
CA ALA A 251 4.11 12.22 -17.64
C ALA A 251 2.79 12.56 -16.92
N PRO A 252 2.74 13.68 -16.19
CA PRO A 252 1.51 14.10 -15.54
C PRO A 252 0.46 14.50 -16.58
N PRO A 253 -0.71 13.82 -16.62
CA PRO A 253 -1.78 14.20 -17.54
C PRO A 253 -2.35 15.58 -17.16
N LYS A 254 -2.68 16.41 -18.15
CA LYS A 254 -3.27 17.75 -17.94
C LYS A 254 -4.64 17.71 -17.25
N GLU A 255 -5.36 16.60 -17.35
CA GLU A 255 -6.63 16.35 -16.66
C GLU A 255 -6.44 16.00 -15.18
N GLY A 256 -5.18 15.89 -14.72
CA GLY A 256 -4.80 15.40 -13.42
C GLY A 256 -4.54 13.90 -13.40
N GLY A 257 -3.64 13.48 -12.53
CA GLY A 257 -3.53 12.08 -12.12
C GLY A 257 -4.68 11.68 -11.20
N VAL A 258 -4.87 10.38 -10.97
CA VAL A 258 -5.86 9.88 -10.00
C VAL A 258 -5.18 9.67 -8.65
N VAL A 259 -5.75 10.20 -7.58
CA VAL A 259 -5.24 9.97 -6.21
C VAL A 259 -5.14 8.47 -5.96
N LEU A 260 -4.02 8.04 -5.43
CA LEU A 260 -3.75 6.68 -5.00
C LEU A 260 -3.06 6.72 -3.63
N ASN A 261 -3.81 6.46 -2.60
CA ASN A 261 -3.28 6.34 -1.26
C ASN A 261 -3.05 4.85 -0.93
N VAL A 262 -1.91 4.55 -0.30
CA VAL A 262 -1.78 3.31 0.46
C VAL A 262 -2.24 3.63 1.87
N ALA A 263 -3.34 3.05 2.28
CA ALA A 263 -3.98 3.34 3.56
C ALA A 263 -3.90 2.14 4.51
N GLU A 264 -3.88 2.44 5.81
CA GLU A 264 -3.94 1.44 6.86
C GLU A 264 -5.27 1.50 7.60
N CYS A 265 -5.67 0.36 8.14
CA CYS A 265 -6.66 0.28 9.23
C CYS A 265 -6.29 -0.84 10.21
N THR A 266 -6.79 -0.75 11.43
CA THR A 266 -6.79 -1.89 12.37
C THR A 266 -7.94 -2.83 12.01
N ILE A 267 -7.70 -4.14 12.08
CA ILE A 267 -8.74 -5.13 11.79
C ILE A 267 -9.79 -5.11 12.91
N ALA A 268 -11.05 -5.05 12.55
CA ALA A 268 -12.15 -5.12 13.50
C ALA A 268 -12.15 -6.47 14.25
N ASN A 269 -12.46 -6.45 15.55
CA ASN A 269 -12.57 -7.63 16.41
C ASN A 269 -11.29 -8.50 16.49
N ASN A 270 -10.10 -7.93 16.23
CA ASN A 270 -8.84 -8.64 16.45
C ASN A 270 -8.59 -8.87 17.96
N ASP A 271 -7.78 -9.86 18.30
CA ASP A 271 -7.52 -10.29 19.68
C ASP A 271 -6.50 -9.42 20.43
N GLN A 272 -5.84 -8.45 19.77
CA GLN A 272 -4.86 -7.52 20.34
C GLN A 272 -5.14 -6.05 19.98
N PRO A 273 -6.35 -5.53 20.25
CA PRO A 273 -6.78 -4.24 19.71
C PRO A 273 -5.92 -3.06 20.18
N GLU A 274 -5.42 -3.06 21.41
CA GLU A 274 -4.57 -1.98 21.93
C GLU A 274 -3.20 -1.95 21.23
N LEU A 275 -2.59 -3.10 21.00
CA LEU A 275 -1.30 -3.19 20.31
C LEU A 275 -1.47 -2.87 18.80
N ALA A 276 -2.57 -3.30 18.19
CA ALA A 276 -2.88 -2.95 16.81
C ALA A 276 -3.03 -1.43 16.63
N GLN A 277 -3.72 -0.74 17.54
CA GLN A 277 -3.87 0.72 17.53
C GLN A 277 -2.53 1.45 17.76
N LYS A 278 -1.67 0.90 18.64
CA LYS A 278 -0.31 1.44 18.83
C LYS A 278 0.54 1.30 17.56
N LEU A 279 0.46 0.15 16.89
CA LEU A 279 1.15 -0.08 15.62
C LEU A 279 0.65 0.90 14.55
N ALA A 280 -0.66 1.02 14.38
CA ALA A 280 -1.23 1.97 13.43
C ALA A 280 -0.79 3.42 13.73
N ALA A 281 -0.84 3.86 14.99
CA ALA A 281 -0.35 5.18 15.36
C ALA A 281 1.15 5.38 15.09
N PHE A 282 1.97 4.36 15.29
CA PHE A 282 3.41 4.39 15.01
C PHE A 282 3.69 4.53 13.51
N LEU A 283 2.98 3.77 12.66
CA LEU A 283 3.18 3.78 11.22
C LEU A 283 2.88 5.14 10.56
N LEU A 284 2.16 6.03 11.27
CA LEU A 284 1.90 7.41 10.85
C LEU A 284 2.96 8.41 11.34
N THR A 285 3.93 7.99 12.14
CA THR A 285 4.95 8.91 12.65
C THR A 285 5.97 9.27 11.57
N PRO A 286 6.59 10.45 11.64
CA PRO A 286 7.70 10.81 10.75
C PRO A 286 8.84 9.79 10.77
N GLU A 287 9.13 9.20 11.93
CA GLU A 287 10.17 8.18 12.11
C GLU A 287 9.87 6.91 11.31
N ALA A 288 8.62 6.44 11.33
CA ALA A 288 8.21 5.24 10.60
C ALA A 288 8.16 5.48 9.08
N GLN A 289 7.83 6.71 8.63
CA GLN A 289 7.67 7.02 7.21
C GLN A 289 8.97 7.45 6.50
N ALA A 290 9.96 7.95 7.25
CA ALA A 290 11.22 8.41 6.67
C ALA A 290 12.00 7.33 5.90
N PRO A 291 12.13 6.07 6.37
CA PRO A 291 12.83 5.03 5.61
C PRO A 291 12.22 4.75 4.24
N ALA A 292 10.89 4.74 4.14
CA ALA A 292 10.19 4.50 2.88
C ALA A 292 10.41 5.64 1.86
N LEU A 293 10.48 6.88 2.33
CA LEU A 293 10.81 8.04 1.52
C LEU A 293 12.26 7.97 1.02
N GLU A 294 13.22 7.68 1.89
CA GLU A 294 14.64 7.61 1.54
C GLU A 294 14.95 6.53 0.50
N MET A 295 14.24 5.42 0.55
CA MET A 295 14.35 4.35 -0.45
C MET A 295 13.57 4.64 -1.73
N GLY A 296 12.78 5.71 -1.78
CA GLY A 296 12.02 6.13 -2.95
C GLY A 296 10.78 5.28 -3.22
N ASP A 297 10.33 4.49 -2.25
CA ASP A 297 9.20 3.57 -2.40
C ASP A 297 7.86 4.27 -2.14
N GLN A 298 7.83 5.19 -1.17
CA GLN A 298 6.61 5.88 -0.77
C GLN A 298 6.83 7.36 -0.52
N ILE A 299 5.80 8.17 -0.78
CA ILE A 299 5.75 9.56 -0.34
C ILE A 299 4.96 9.61 0.97
N PRO A 300 5.52 10.13 2.06
CA PRO A 300 4.89 10.11 3.37
C PRO A 300 3.58 10.88 3.38
N SER A 301 2.60 10.35 4.10
CA SER A 301 1.34 11.05 4.37
C SER A 301 1.49 12.09 5.49
N ASN A 302 2.46 11.90 6.40
CA ASN A 302 2.75 12.83 7.47
C ASN A 302 3.67 13.96 6.95
N PRO A 303 3.19 15.21 6.88
CA PRO A 303 3.97 16.33 6.34
C PRO A 303 5.17 16.73 7.22
N LYS A 304 5.25 16.22 8.45
CA LYS A 304 6.39 16.43 9.35
C LYS A 304 7.55 15.46 9.09
N THR A 305 7.39 14.51 8.17
CA THR A 305 8.47 13.58 7.80
C THR A 305 9.63 14.37 7.19
N PRO A 306 10.85 14.25 7.74
CA PRO A 306 11.99 15.01 7.26
C PRO A 306 12.36 14.61 5.83
N THR A 307 12.73 15.58 5.02
CA THR A 307 13.27 15.37 3.68
C THR A 307 14.76 15.65 3.66
N THR A 308 15.49 14.89 2.85
CA THR A 308 16.90 15.15 2.52
C THR A 308 16.99 15.85 1.16
N ASP A 309 18.20 16.27 0.75
CA ASP A 309 18.41 16.85 -0.58
C ASP A 309 18.04 15.86 -1.70
N LYS A 310 18.16 14.54 -1.43
CA LYS A 310 17.76 13.46 -2.36
C LYS A 310 16.25 13.37 -2.51
N THR A 311 15.47 13.56 -1.45
CA THR A 311 14.04 13.24 -1.41
C THR A 311 13.15 14.46 -1.51
N ARG A 312 13.67 15.66 -1.25
CA ARG A 312 12.90 16.92 -1.30
C ARG A 312 12.17 17.13 -2.62
N GLY A 313 12.89 16.97 -3.74
CA GLY A 313 12.30 17.14 -5.06
C GLY A 313 11.17 16.14 -5.37
N GLN A 314 11.24 14.92 -4.82
CA GLN A 314 10.18 13.92 -4.99
C GLN A 314 8.91 14.32 -4.23
N VAL A 315 9.06 14.81 -2.99
CA VAL A 315 7.94 15.28 -2.17
C VAL A 315 7.29 16.52 -2.78
N GLU A 316 8.09 17.49 -3.24
CA GLU A 316 7.60 18.70 -3.91
C GLU A 316 6.85 18.38 -5.20
N ALA A 317 7.41 17.48 -6.04
CA ALA A 317 6.74 17.03 -7.25
C ALA A 317 5.40 16.33 -6.95
N MET A 318 5.37 15.44 -5.96
CA MET A 318 4.14 14.75 -5.56
C MET A 318 3.10 15.73 -5.05
N ASN A 319 3.48 16.69 -4.21
CA ASN A 319 2.56 17.72 -3.73
C ASN A 319 1.93 18.49 -4.90
N LYS A 320 2.74 18.87 -5.91
CA LYS A 320 2.25 19.52 -7.11
C LYS A 320 1.28 18.65 -7.91
N TYR A 321 1.56 17.34 -8.05
CA TYR A 321 0.64 16.42 -8.72
C TYR A 321 -0.68 16.28 -7.95
N LEU A 322 -0.62 16.26 -6.63
CA LEU A 322 -1.80 16.16 -5.77
C LEU A 322 -2.71 17.41 -5.80
N GLU A 323 -2.18 18.59 -6.17
CA GLU A 323 -2.99 19.82 -6.32
C GLU A 323 -4.06 19.68 -7.41
N THR A 324 -3.73 18.97 -8.50
CA THR A 324 -4.62 18.77 -9.65
C THR A 324 -5.19 17.35 -9.74
N ALA A 325 -4.84 16.47 -8.79
CA ALA A 325 -5.25 15.09 -8.82
C ALA A 325 -6.76 14.92 -8.63
N VAL A 326 -7.30 13.97 -9.36
CA VAL A 326 -8.71 13.59 -9.33
C VAL A 326 -8.93 12.57 -8.23
N THR A 327 -9.92 12.80 -7.38
CA THR A 327 -10.42 11.82 -6.42
C THR A 327 -11.56 11.02 -7.04
N ILE A 328 -11.57 9.72 -6.79
CA ILE A 328 -12.63 8.80 -7.23
C ILE A 328 -13.65 8.62 -6.10
N ASP A 329 -14.92 8.59 -6.44
CA ASP A 329 -15.98 8.18 -5.51
C ASP A 329 -15.97 6.64 -5.37
N TRP A 330 -15.15 6.18 -4.42
CA TRP A 330 -14.98 4.74 -4.20
C TRP A 330 -16.21 4.05 -3.64
N ASP A 331 -17.09 4.76 -2.93
CA ASP A 331 -18.35 4.20 -2.45
C ASP A 331 -19.26 3.87 -3.65
N GLN A 332 -19.30 4.72 -4.66
CA GLN A 332 -20.02 4.46 -5.91
C GLN A 332 -19.36 3.34 -6.74
N VAL A 333 -18.05 3.45 -6.99
CA VAL A 333 -17.32 2.47 -7.79
C VAL A 333 -17.44 1.06 -7.22
N ASN A 334 -17.28 0.90 -5.90
CA ASN A 334 -17.29 -0.43 -5.27
C ASN A 334 -18.64 -1.13 -5.34
N GLN A 335 -19.75 -0.41 -5.49
CA GLN A 335 -21.07 -1.00 -5.68
C GLN A 335 -21.20 -1.69 -7.04
N VAL A 336 -20.57 -1.15 -8.08
CA VAL A 336 -20.75 -1.59 -9.47
C VAL A 336 -19.50 -2.26 -10.07
N ARG A 337 -18.35 -2.15 -9.42
CA ARG A 337 -17.06 -2.69 -9.90
C ARG A 337 -17.09 -4.18 -10.25
N PRO A 338 -17.79 -5.09 -9.54
CA PRO A 338 -17.86 -6.49 -9.93
C PRO A 338 -18.47 -6.70 -11.33
N GLU A 339 -19.49 -5.90 -11.68
CA GLU A 339 -20.10 -5.92 -13.00
C GLU A 339 -19.14 -5.40 -14.08
N TRP A 340 -18.43 -4.30 -13.78
CA TRP A 340 -17.41 -3.76 -14.69
C TRP A 340 -16.28 -4.75 -14.95
N ASN A 341 -15.78 -5.41 -13.90
CA ASN A 341 -14.74 -6.43 -14.03
C ASN A 341 -15.19 -7.58 -14.93
N ALA A 342 -16.40 -8.11 -14.69
CA ALA A 342 -16.95 -9.17 -15.50
C ALA A 342 -17.17 -8.77 -16.97
N ARG A 343 -17.59 -7.52 -17.20
CA ARG A 343 -17.76 -6.97 -18.55
C ARG A 343 -16.39 -6.76 -19.23
N TRP A 344 -15.42 -6.21 -18.52
CA TRP A 344 -14.05 -5.98 -19.00
C TRP A 344 -13.43 -7.28 -19.50
N SER A 345 -13.42 -8.31 -18.68
CA SER A 345 -12.86 -9.62 -19.04
C SER A 345 -13.56 -10.26 -20.24
N ARG A 346 -14.90 -10.07 -20.39
CA ARG A 346 -15.66 -10.65 -21.52
C ARG A 346 -15.52 -9.88 -22.82
N SER A 347 -15.33 -8.55 -22.77
CA SER A 347 -15.48 -7.70 -23.95
C SER A 347 -14.22 -6.95 -24.37
N ILE A 348 -13.23 -6.85 -23.50
CA ILE A 348 -11.99 -6.10 -23.74
C ILE A 348 -10.76 -7.00 -23.75
N GLU A 349 -10.55 -7.79 -22.70
CA GLU A 349 -9.40 -8.70 -22.53
C GLU A 349 -9.71 -10.07 -23.13
N ARG A 350 -9.83 -10.18 -24.44
CA ARG A 350 -10.09 -11.45 -25.13
C ARG A 350 -8.81 -12.04 -25.69
#